data_1c27022cc18292a0a15500582e1e19bd
#
_entry.id   1c27022cc18292a0a15500582e1e19bd
#
_cell.length_a   1.000
_cell.length_b   1.000
_cell.length_c   1.000
_cell.angle_alpha   90.00
_cell.angle_beta   90.00
_cell.angle_gamma   90.00
#
_symmetry.space_group_name_H-M   'P 1'
#
loop_
_entity.id
_entity.type
_entity.pdbx_description
1 polymer ?
#
loop_
_entity_poly.entity_id
_entity_poly.type
_entity_poly.pdbx_seq_one_letter_code
_entity_poly.pdbx_strand_id
1 'polypeptide(L)'
;MRALRALRPTARQRRASSSFPRLEVAPRAVDGSRAARRLRAAGLSPGVVYGGEAARPRRLVAVCEKALGRELRARRAAVENTVYELNIQGEAGTELVVPRQVQLRAATSDVLSANFLRFSPDLVLRVPLRFVDAGLNQTLRRGAYLHRVRHALGVRCADAASVPEALEVSCAAGGKGHVYHGTDVALPPGVRLATPAHAALALAVVKTK
;
A
#
# COMPACT_ATOMS: atom_id res chain seq x y z
N MET A 1 15.56 -28.43 1.11
CA MET A 1 14.13 -28.57 1.43
C MET A 1 13.75 -28.36 2.90
N ARG A 2 14.66 -28.42 3.89
CA ARG A 2 14.34 -28.21 5.32
C ARG A 2 14.00 -26.78 5.71
N ALA A 3 14.56 -25.76 5.08
CA ALA A 3 14.35 -24.34 5.44
C ALA A 3 12.93 -23.77 5.11
N LEU A 4 12.22 -24.36 4.15
CA LEU A 4 10.90 -23.89 3.72
C LEU A 4 9.73 -24.32 4.62
N ARG A 5 9.96 -25.28 5.53
CA ARG A 5 8.90 -25.79 6.43
C ARG A 5 8.65 -24.90 7.65
N ALA A 6 9.56 -23.98 7.94
CA ALA A 6 9.52 -23.12 9.14
C ALA A 6 8.64 -21.85 9.00
N LEU A 7 8.09 -21.54 7.82
CA LEU A 7 7.20 -20.39 7.58
C LEU A 7 5.75 -20.61 8.04
N ARG A 8 5.48 -21.65 8.84
CA ARG A 8 4.19 -21.72 9.53
C ARG A 8 4.16 -20.64 10.62
N PRO A 9 3.17 -19.73 10.63
CA PRO A 9 3.07 -18.71 11.65
C PRO A 9 2.90 -19.39 13.01
N THR A 10 3.95 -19.41 13.80
CA THR A 10 3.82 -19.72 15.22
C THR A 10 3.12 -18.57 15.89
N ALA A 11 1.96 -18.84 16.47
CA ALA A 11 1.03 -17.86 17.06
C ALA A 11 1.56 -17.13 18.30
N ARG A 12 2.86 -17.02 18.54
CA ARG A 12 3.43 -16.54 19.80
C ARG A 12 4.59 -15.55 19.70
N GLN A 13 4.62 -14.69 18.70
CA GLN A 13 5.55 -13.53 18.74
C GLN A 13 4.78 -12.20 18.69
N ARG A 14 3.96 -11.98 19.72
CA ARG A 14 3.59 -10.63 20.14
C ARG A 14 4.67 -10.15 21.11
N ARG A 15 5.76 -9.61 20.61
CA ARG A 15 6.70 -8.78 21.40
C ARG A 15 7.56 -7.93 20.48
N ALA A 16 7.44 -6.68 20.69
CA ALA A 16 8.17 -5.47 20.37
C ALA A 16 7.31 -4.51 19.55
N SER A 17 7.12 -3.34 20.10
CA SER A 17 6.37 -2.20 19.56
C SER A 17 7.09 -1.60 18.34
N SER A 18 7.09 -2.31 17.21
CA SER A 18 7.35 -1.67 15.94
C SER A 18 6.06 -1.01 15.52
N SER A 19 6.15 0.25 15.16
CA SER A 19 5.05 1.08 14.64
C SER A 19 4.45 0.51 13.34
N PHE A 20 5.12 -0.46 12.70
CA PHE A 20 4.79 -1.01 11.38
C PHE A 20 4.36 -2.47 11.45
N PRO A 21 3.42 -2.90 10.58
CA PRO A 21 3.09 -4.31 10.43
C PRO A 21 4.30 -5.09 9.91
N ARG A 22 4.52 -6.29 10.48
CA ARG A 22 5.65 -7.15 10.14
C ARG A 22 5.28 -8.23 9.15
N LEU A 23 6.16 -8.46 8.18
CA LEU A 23 6.08 -9.57 7.24
C LEU A 23 7.36 -10.41 7.35
N GLU A 24 7.20 -11.69 7.62
CA GLU A 24 8.30 -12.65 7.62
C GLU A 24 8.45 -13.25 6.22
N VAL A 25 9.66 -13.25 5.69
CA VAL A 25 9.98 -13.77 4.37
C VAL A 25 11.22 -14.65 4.43
N ALA A 26 11.28 -15.67 3.55
CA ALA A 26 12.47 -16.47 3.37
C ALA A 26 13.25 -16.01 2.14
N PRO A 27 14.59 -15.99 2.18
CA PRO A 27 15.38 -15.76 0.98
C PRO A 27 15.22 -16.93 0.01
N ARG A 28 15.24 -16.64 -1.30
CA ARG A 28 15.25 -17.68 -2.34
C ARG A 28 16.42 -17.46 -3.29
N ALA A 29 17.14 -18.53 -3.59
CA ALA A 29 18.28 -18.50 -4.49
C ALA A 29 17.89 -18.72 -5.95
N VAL A 30 16.79 -19.47 -6.21
CA VAL A 30 16.41 -19.88 -7.56
C VAL A 30 15.22 -19.08 -8.07
N ASP A 31 15.36 -18.53 -9.27
CA ASP A 31 14.29 -17.87 -10.01
C ASP A 31 13.70 -18.82 -11.08
N GLY A 32 12.64 -18.36 -11.76
CA GLY A 32 12.00 -19.02 -12.87
C GLY A 32 10.66 -19.69 -12.54
N SER A 33 9.93 -20.03 -13.61
CA SER A 33 8.53 -20.48 -13.54
C SER A 33 8.35 -21.79 -12.77
N ARG A 34 9.29 -22.72 -12.89
CA ARG A 34 9.24 -24.03 -12.18
C ARG A 34 9.43 -23.82 -10.67
N ALA A 35 10.39 -22.97 -10.26
CA ALA A 35 10.61 -22.63 -8.87
C ALA A 35 9.41 -21.90 -8.26
N ALA A 36 8.85 -20.92 -8.97
CA ALA A 36 7.65 -20.20 -8.55
C ALA A 36 6.43 -21.13 -8.37
N ARG A 37 6.25 -22.11 -9.28
CA ARG A 37 5.17 -23.12 -9.17
C ARG A 37 5.32 -23.99 -7.91
N ARG A 38 6.54 -24.43 -7.60
CA ARG A 38 6.82 -25.21 -6.37
C ARG A 38 6.55 -24.41 -5.10
N LEU A 39 6.94 -23.13 -5.07
CA LEU A 39 6.65 -22.24 -3.95
C LEU A 39 5.15 -22.10 -3.71
N ARG A 40 4.36 -21.82 -4.75
CA ARG A 40 2.90 -21.69 -4.63
C ARG A 40 2.24 -22.98 -4.17
N ALA A 41 2.71 -24.16 -4.63
CA ALA A 41 2.24 -25.44 -4.14
C ALA A 41 2.53 -25.66 -2.64
N ALA A 42 3.57 -25.00 -2.11
CA ALA A 42 3.90 -24.98 -0.68
C ALA A 42 3.18 -23.87 0.13
N GLY A 43 2.28 -23.08 -0.48
CA GLY A 43 1.58 -21.98 0.16
C GLY A 43 2.43 -20.71 0.33
N LEU A 44 3.48 -20.57 -0.49
CA LEU A 44 4.37 -19.43 -0.51
C LEU A 44 4.26 -18.70 -1.85
N SER A 45 4.22 -17.37 -1.79
CA SER A 45 4.22 -16.52 -2.99
C SER A 45 5.63 -15.99 -3.26
N PRO A 46 6.13 -16.11 -4.51
CA PRO A 46 7.40 -15.51 -4.88
C PRO A 46 7.31 -13.98 -4.84
N GLY A 47 8.36 -13.34 -4.36
CA GLY A 47 8.47 -11.89 -4.30
C GLY A 47 9.86 -11.40 -4.66
N VAL A 48 9.98 -10.11 -4.89
CA VAL A 48 11.25 -9.40 -5.11
C VAL A 48 11.27 -8.15 -4.26
N VAL A 49 12.35 -7.94 -3.52
CA VAL A 49 12.66 -6.68 -2.83
C VAL A 49 13.62 -5.89 -3.70
N TYR A 50 13.28 -4.65 -4.02
CA TYR A 50 14.06 -3.80 -4.92
C TYR A 50 13.95 -2.32 -4.54
N GLY A 51 14.72 -1.46 -5.21
CA GLY A 51 14.75 -0.01 -4.95
C GLY A 51 15.55 0.36 -3.70
N GLY A 52 15.37 1.59 -3.23
CA GLY A 52 16.21 2.20 -2.21
C GLY A 52 17.44 2.86 -2.83
N GLU A 53 18.52 2.98 -2.08
CA GLU A 53 19.79 3.52 -2.57
C GLU A 53 20.31 2.71 -3.75
N ALA A 54 20.88 3.39 -4.75
CA ALA A 54 21.29 2.80 -6.03
C ALA A 54 22.25 1.60 -5.91
N ALA A 55 22.97 1.45 -4.81
CA ALA A 55 23.92 0.37 -4.57
C ALA A 55 23.28 -0.92 -3.98
N ARG A 56 22.01 -0.90 -3.57
CA ARG A 56 21.40 -2.09 -2.94
C ARG A 56 20.86 -3.06 -3.98
N PRO A 57 21.38 -4.30 -4.05
CA PRO A 57 20.93 -5.28 -5.03
C PRO A 57 19.48 -5.70 -4.77
N ARG A 58 18.78 -6.09 -5.84
CA ARG A 58 17.49 -6.76 -5.73
C ARG A 58 17.64 -8.10 -5.00
N ARG A 59 16.65 -8.45 -4.18
CA ARG A 59 16.63 -9.72 -3.46
C ARG A 59 15.40 -10.51 -3.81
N LEU A 60 15.58 -11.78 -4.03
CA LEU A 60 14.48 -12.70 -4.27
C LEU A 60 14.00 -13.27 -2.94
N VAL A 61 12.71 -13.18 -2.68
CA VAL A 61 12.09 -13.61 -1.41
C VAL A 61 10.88 -14.51 -1.67
N ALA A 62 10.51 -15.28 -0.66
CA ALA A 62 9.28 -16.04 -0.61
C ALA A 62 8.46 -15.60 0.61
N VAL A 63 7.21 -15.24 0.40
CA VAL A 63 6.30 -14.71 1.41
C VAL A 63 5.21 -15.73 1.69
N CYS A 64 4.78 -15.85 2.94
CA CYS A 64 3.62 -16.67 3.26
C CYS A 64 2.35 -16.08 2.63
N GLU A 65 1.72 -16.83 1.70
CA GLU A 65 0.55 -16.42 0.95
C GLU A 65 -0.60 -16.01 1.88
N LYS A 66 -0.89 -16.80 2.92
CA LYS A 66 -1.96 -16.54 3.88
C LYS A 66 -1.72 -15.28 4.71
N ALA A 67 -0.46 -14.99 5.07
CA ALA A 67 -0.11 -13.77 5.82
C ALA A 67 -0.35 -12.52 4.97
N LEU A 68 0.20 -12.50 3.75
CA LEU A 68 0.02 -11.38 2.84
C LEU A 68 -1.44 -11.23 2.39
N GLY A 69 -2.15 -12.33 2.16
CA GLY A 69 -3.57 -12.33 1.82
C GLY A 69 -4.46 -11.74 2.93
N ARG A 70 -4.10 -11.92 4.22
CA ARG A 70 -4.80 -11.28 5.35
C ARG A 70 -4.62 -9.76 5.33
N GLU A 71 -3.39 -9.29 5.11
CA GLU A 71 -3.08 -7.86 5.00
C GLU A 71 -3.84 -7.21 3.84
N LEU A 72 -3.87 -7.87 2.68
CA LEU A 72 -4.61 -7.40 1.50
C LEU A 72 -6.11 -7.26 1.77
N ARG A 73 -6.71 -8.24 2.44
CA ARG A 73 -8.13 -8.18 2.80
C ARG A 73 -8.44 -7.10 3.85
N ALA A 74 -7.56 -6.93 4.83
CA ALA A 74 -7.74 -5.94 5.89
C ALA A 74 -7.57 -4.50 5.37
N ARG A 75 -6.57 -4.24 4.55
CA ARG A 75 -6.19 -2.88 4.13
C ARG A 75 -6.64 -2.50 2.72
N ARG A 76 -6.99 -3.48 1.89
CA ARG A 76 -7.46 -3.26 0.51
C ARG A 76 -6.53 -2.31 -0.28
N ALA A 77 -7.06 -1.18 -0.75
CA ALA A 77 -6.30 -0.19 -1.51
C ALA A 77 -5.15 0.47 -0.71
N ALA A 78 -5.21 0.45 0.62
CA ALA A 78 -4.17 1.04 1.47
C ALA A 78 -2.92 0.16 1.59
N VAL A 79 -2.94 -1.10 1.13
CA VAL A 79 -1.75 -1.98 1.17
C VAL A 79 -0.58 -1.38 0.40
N GLU A 80 -0.82 -0.78 -0.76
CA GLU A 80 0.22 -0.21 -1.62
C GLU A 80 0.86 1.07 -1.06
N ASN A 81 0.31 1.65 -0.01
CA ASN A 81 0.87 2.80 0.70
C ASN A 81 1.16 2.52 2.19
N THR A 82 0.95 1.29 2.65
CA THR A 82 1.35 0.89 3.99
C THR A 82 2.82 0.46 3.98
N VAL A 83 3.60 1.01 4.91
CA VAL A 83 4.98 0.58 5.14
C VAL A 83 4.98 -0.68 6.01
N TYR A 84 5.71 -1.69 5.59
CA TYR A 84 5.90 -2.95 6.30
C TYR A 84 7.35 -3.09 6.73
N GLU A 85 7.53 -3.67 7.90
CA GLU A 85 8.81 -4.15 8.38
C GLU A 85 9.03 -5.58 7.85
N LEU A 86 9.93 -5.72 6.89
CA LEU A 86 10.25 -7.00 6.27
C LEU A 86 11.40 -7.67 7.01
N ASN A 87 11.13 -8.80 7.62
CA ASN A 87 12.13 -9.63 8.28
C ASN A 87 12.54 -10.79 7.37
N ILE A 88 13.79 -10.78 6.91
CA ILE A 88 14.33 -11.82 6.04
C ILE A 88 14.99 -12.89 6.93
N GLN A 89 14.52 -14.13 6.83
CA GLN A 89 15.05 -15.23 7.63
C GLN A 89 16.55 -15.44 7.36
N GLY A 90 17.32 -15.54 8.44
CA GLY A 90 18.78 -15.74 8.37
C GLY A 90 19.59 -14.44 8.22
N GLU A 91 18.94 -13.29 8.19
CA GLU A 91 19.63 -11.99 8.19
C GLU A 91 19.36 -11.24 9.49
N ALA A 92 20.37 -10.52 9.96
CA ALA A 92 20.22 -9.61 11.08
C ALA A 92 19.71 -8.26 10.58
N GLY A 93 18.52 -7.87 11.03
CA GLY A 93 17.90 -6.59 10.68
C GLY A 93 16.61 -6.73 9.86
N THR A 94 15.88 -5.64 9.82
CA THR A 94 14.61 -5.51 9.10
C THR A 94 14.72 -4.43 8.04
N GLU A 95 14.04 -4.60 6.91
CA GLU A 95 13.96 -3.59 5.86
C GLU A 95 12.55 -2.98 5.84
N LEU A 96 12.46 -1.65 5.76
CA LEU A 96 11.19 -0.96 5.55
C LEU A 96 10.84 -1.00 4.06
N VAL A 97 9.67 -1.58 3.75
CA VAL A 97 9.24 -1.78 2.37
C VAL A 97 7.77 -1.43 2.20
N VAL A 98 7.41 -1.13 0.96
CA VAL A 98 6.02 -0.92 0.54
C VAL A 98 5.67 -1.95 -0.53
N PRO A 99 4.58 -2.71 -0.38
CA PRO A 99 4.13 -3.63 -1.42
C PRO A 99 3.79 -2.88 -2.70
N ARG A 100 4.23 -3.42 -3.82
CA ARG A 100 3.93 -2.93 -5.16
C ARG A 100 3.59 -4.10 -6.07
N GLN A 101 2.70 -3.87 -7.02
CA GLN A 101 2.36 -4.88 -8.04
C GLN A 101 2.02 -6.26 -7.43
N VAL A 102 1.16 -6.28 -6.45
CA VAL A 102 0.66 -7.54 -5.90
C VAL A 102 -0.29 -8.17 -6.90
N GLN A 103 0.07 -9.34 -7.42
CA GLN A 103 -0.74 -10.08 -8.37
C GLN A 103 -1.63 -11.08 -7.64
N LEU A 104 -2.91 -11.05 -7.94
CA LEU A 104 -3.91 -11.96 -7.38
C LEU A 104 -4.46 -12.88 -8.46
N ARG A 105 -4.81 -14.09 -8.07
CA ARG A 105 -5.58 -15.00 -8.92
C ARG A 105 -7.02 -14.54 -8.96
N ALA A 106 -7.55 -14.30 -10.14
CA ALA A 106 -8.90 -13.75 -10.30
C ALA A 106 -10.01 -14.62 -9.67
N ALA A 107 -9.89 -15.94 -9.74
CA ALA A 107 -10.91 -16.86 -9.25
C ALA A 107 -10.92 -17.02 -7.72
N THR A 108 -9.74 -17.02 -7.06
CA THR A 108 -9.61 -17.37 -5.63
C THR A 108 -9.08 -16.23 -4.78
N SER A 109 -8.65 -15.13 -5.41
CA SER A 109 -7.97 -13.99 -4.76
C SER A 109 -6.69 -14.38 -4.01
N ASP A 110 -6.10 -15.53 -4.35
CA ASP A 110 -4.81 -15.95 -3.81
C ASP A 110 -3.68 -15.09 -4.36
N VAL A 111 -2.66 -14.84 -3.54
CA VAL A 111 -1.51 -14.06 -3.95
C VAL A 111 -0.59 -14.88 -4.84
N LEU A 112 -0.45 -14.49 -6.11
CA LEU A 112 0.44 -15.15 -7.07
C LEU A 112 1.89 -14.67 -6.94
N SER A 113 2.08 -13.37 -6.74
CA SER A 113 3.40 -12.75 -6.53
C SER A 113 3.25 -11.39 -5.86
N ALA A 114 4.28 -10.93 -5.19
CA ALA A 114 4.33 -9.59 -4.61
C ALA A 114 5.72 -8.98 -4.75
N ASN A 115 5.79 -7.77 -5.27
CA ASN A 115 7.00 -6.99 -5.31
C ASN A 115 7.00 -6.02 -4.12
N PHE A 116 8.15 -5.85 -3.50
CA PHE A 116 8.37 -4.96 -2.36
C PHE A 116 9.38 -3.89 -2.73
N LEU A 117 8.96 -2.65 -2.69
CA LEU A 117 9.82 -1.50 -2.92
C LEU A 117 10.36 -1.01 -1.59
N ARG A 118 11.68 -0.86 -1.44
CA ARG A 118 12.28 -0.28 -0.24
C ARG A 118 11.80 1.15 -0.06
N PHE A 119 11.44 1.48 1.16
CA PHE A 119 11.02 2.84 1.46
C PHE A 119 12.20 3.81 1.32
N SER A 120 11.95 4.95 0.70
CA SER A 120 12.84 6.11 0.66
C SER A 120 12.00 7.38 0.69
N PRO A 121 12.52 8.52 1.19
CA PRO A 121 11.77 9.79 1.24
C PRO A 121 11.33 10.31 -0.14
N ASP A 122 12.04 9.93 -1.20
CA ASP A 122 11.72 10.31 -2.58
C ASP A 122 10.64 9.44 -3.23
N LEU A 123 10.23 8.39 -2.54
CA LEU A 123 9.23 7.46 -3.06
C LEU A 123 7.87 8.14 -3.20
N VAL A 124 7.31 8.09 -4.42
CA VAL A 124 5.93 8.52 -4.66
C VAL A 124 4.97 7.42 -4.24
N LEU A 125 4.18 7.70 -3.21
CA LEU A 125 3.13 6.83 -2.70
C LEU A 125 1.77 7.26 -3.26
N ARG A 126 0.93 6.31 -3.66
CA ARG A 126 -0.44 6.56 -4.11
C ARG A 126 -1.39 6.35 -2.94
N VAL A 127 -1.66 7.40 -2.19
CA VAL A 127 -2.52 7.34 -1.00
C VAL A 127 -3.98 7.49 -1.42
N PRO A 128 -4.90 6.61 -0.96
CA PRO A 128 -6.31 6.70 -1.27
C PRO A 128 -6.94 7.96 -0.69
N LEU A 129 -7.93 8.50 -1.40
CA LEU A 129 -8.71 9.67 -0.98
C LEU A 129 -9.98 9.22 -0.26
N ARG A 130 -10.25 9.82 0.89
CA ARG A 130 -11.48 9.69 1.64
C ARG A 130 -12.23 11.02 1.60
N PHE A 131 -13.40 11.02 0.99
CA PHE A 131 -14.30 12.19 0.97
C PHE A 131 -15.17 12.15 2.23
N VAL A 132 -14.98 13.14 3.09
CA VAL A 132 -15.65 13.27 4.39
C VAL A 132 -16.67 14.41 4.37
N ASP A 133 -17.54 14.49 5.36
CA ASP A 133 -18.50 15.59 5.57
C ASP A 133 -19.53 15.79 4.44
N ALA A 134 -19.69 14.81 3.54
CA ALA A 134 -20.70 14.91 2.47
C ALA A 134 -22.12 15.12 3.01
N GLY A 135 -22.43 14.60 4.19
CA GLY A 135 -23.72 14.79 4.86
C GLY A 135 -23.97 16.22 5.36
N LEU A 136 -22.95 17.05 5.49
CA LEU A 136 -23.07 18.47 5.86
C LEU A 136 -23.36 19.36 4.66
N ASN A 137 -23.07 18.90 3.46
CA ASN A 137 -23.26 19.67 2.24
C ASN A 137 -24.73 19.72 1.84
N GLN A 138 -25.32 20.91 1.85
CA GLN A 138 -26.74 21.11 1.51
C GLN A 138 -27.06 20.69 0.08
N THR A 139 -26.17 20.89 -0.88
CA THR A 139 -26.36 20.52 -2.28
C THR A 139 -26.44 19.01 -2.45
N LEU A 140 -25.56 18.28 -1.78
CA LEU A 140 -25.57 16.81 -1.77
C LEU A 140 -26.82 16.26 -1.07
N ARG A 141 -27.27 16.89 0.03
CA ARG A 141 -28.52 16.53 0.72
C ARG A 141 -29.78 16.78 -0.13
N ARG A 142 -29.74 17.71 -1.07
CA ARG A 142 -30.83 18.01 -2.00
C ARG A 142 -30.86 17.09 -3.24
N GLY A 143 -30.08 16.01 -3.25
CA GLY A 143 -30.09 15.01 -4.31
C GLY A 143 -29.00 15.15 -5.36
N ALA A 144 -28.02 16.08 -5.18
CA ALA A 144 -26.80 16.06 -5.95
C ALA A 144 -25.91 14.86 -5.52
N TYR A 145 -25.00 14.46 -6.39
CA TYR A 145 -24.05 13.38 -6.08
C TYR A 145 -22.60 13.83 -6.35
N LEU A 146 -21.68 13.21 -5.62
CA LEU A 146 -20.26 13.44 -5.76
C LEU A 146 -19.69 12.48 -6.82
N HIS A 147 -19.34 13.00 -7.99
CA HIS A 147 -18.64 12.24 -9.01
C HIS A 147 -17.14 12.23 -8.73
N ARG A 148 -16.63 11.08 -8.29
CA ARG A 148 -15.21 10.90 -7.96
C ARG A 148 -14.43 10.68 -9.25
N VAL A 149 -13.52 11.60 -9.57
CA VAL A 149 -12.64 11.53 -10.75
C VAL A 149 -11.38 10.75 -10.41
N ARG A 150 -10.86 10.92 -9.19
CA ARG A 150 -9.68 10.23 -8.70
C ARG A 150 -9.94 9.56 -7.35
N HIS A 151 -9.34 8.39 -7.18
CA HIS A 151 -9.45 7.61 -5.95
C HIS A 151 -8.20 7.66 -5.09
N ALA A 152 -7.07 8.13 -5.65
CA ALA A 152 -5.79 8.25 -4.95
C ALA A 152 -5.01 9.45 -5.46
N LEU A 153 -4.13 9.97 -4.60
CA LEU A 153 -3.25 11.09 -4.89
C LEU A 153 -1.80 10.69 -4.62
N GLY A 154 -0.88 11.13 -5.49
CA GLY A 154 0.55 10.90 -5.34
C GLY A 154 1.16 11.84 -4.32
N VAL A 155 1.79 11.30 -3.29
CA VAL A 155 2.48 12.07 -2.24
C VAL A 155 3.88 11.52 -2.00
N ARG A 156 4.74 12.34 -1.40
CA ARG A 156 6.04 11.94 -0.84
C ARG A 156 6.00 12.19 0.65
N CYS A 157 6.58 11.27 1.42
CA CYS A 157 6.63 11.33 2.87
C CYS A 157 8.08 11.42 3.32
N ALA A 158 8.38 12.32 4.26
CA ALA A 158 9.72 12.47 4.80
C ALA A 158 10.17 11.20 5.51
N ASP A 159 9.28 10.62 6.32
CA ASP A 159 9.53 9.43 7.12
C ASP A 159 8.48 8.34 6.86
N ALA A 160 8.86 7.11 7.11
CA ALA A 160 7.95 5.98 7.02
C ALA A 160 6.76 6.09 7.98
N ALA A 161 6.97 6.70 9.15
CA ALA A 161 5.92 6.93 10.15
C ALA A 161 4.90 8.01 9.74
N SER A 162 5.29 8.93 8.85
CA SER A 162 4.40 9.99 8.36
C SER A 162 3.48 9.56 7.21
N VAL A 163 3.59 8.30 6.77
CA VAL A 163 2.75 7.78 5.67
C VAL A 163 1.31 7.62 6.12
N PRO A 164 0.35 8.40 5.56
CA PRO A 164 -1.04 8.30 5.96
C PRO A 164 -1.74 7.09 5.32
N GLU A 165 -2.68 6.50 6.02
CA GLU A 165 -3.51 5.41 5.49
C GLU A 165 -4.48 5.91 4.41
N ALA A 166 -5.01 7.12 4.57
CA ALA A 166 -5.85 7.82 3.60
C ALA A 166 -5.67 9.34 3.75
N LEU A 167 -5.94 10.07 2.68
CA LEU A 167 -5.99 11.53 2.68
C LEU A 167 -7.45 11.98 2.69
N GLU A 168 -7.79 12.94 3.55
CA GLU A 168 -9.15 13.42 3.71
C GLU A 168 -9.39 14.67 2.88
N VAL A 169 -10.54 14.69 2.22
CA VAL A 169 -11.07 15.83 1.47
C VAL A 169 -12.42 16.19 2.06
N SER A 170 -12.53 17.34 2.70
CA SER A 170 -13.81 17.80 3.25
C SER A 170 -14.74 18.24 2.13
N CYS A 171 -15.93 17.67 2.11
CA CYS A 171 -17.01 17.99 1.16
C CYS A 171 -18.13 18.79 1.81
N ALA A 172 -17.91 19.38 2.98
CA ALA A 172 -18.91 20.17 3.71
C ALA A 172 -19.44 21.36 2.92
N ALA A 173 -18.58 22.00 2.12
CA ALA A 173 -18.91 23.13 1.24
C ALA A 173 -18.83 22.72 -0.23
N GLY A 174 -19.56 23.41 -1.10
CA GLY A 174 -19.53 23.21 -2.54
C GLY A 174 -20.94 23.13 -3.13
N GLY A 175 -21.21 23.99 -4.11
CA GLY A 175 -22.46 24.03 -4.85
C GLY A 175 -22.44 23.09 -6.07
N LYS A 176 -23.50 23.17 -6.89
CA LYS A 176 -23.58 22.49 -8.18
C LYS A 176 -22.41 22.89 -9.07
N GLY A 177 -21.72 21.91 -9.65
CA GLY A 177 -20.55 22.16 -10.52
C GLY A 177 -19.24 22.41 -9.77
N HIS A 178 -19.25 22.46 -8.43
CA HIS A 178 -18.02 22.65 -7.66
C HIS A 178 -17.05 21.49 -7.87
N VAL A 179 -15.78 21.81 -8.08
CA VAL A 179 -14.70 20.87 -8.30
C VAL A 179 -13.75 20.91 -7.11
N TYR A 180 -13.55 19.77 -6.47
CA TYR A 180 -12.53 19.61 -5.44
C TYR A 180 -11.18 19.31 -6.08
N HIS A 181 -10.16 20.03 -5.70
CA HIS A 181 -8.80 19.93 -6.23
C HIS A 181 -7.83 19.31 -5.21
N GLY A 182 -6.63 19.02 -5.66
CA GLY A 182 -5.57 18.54 -4.78
C GLY A 182 -5.16 19.53 -3.69
N THR A 183 -5.43 20.83 -3.86
CA THR A 183 -5.25 21.87 -2.84
C THR A 183 -6.19 21.73 -1.66
N ASP A 184 -7.36 21.13 -1.86
CA ASP A 184 -8.40 20.99 -0.84
C ASP A 184 -8.16 19.75 0.07
N VAL A 185 -7.07 19.04 -0.17
CA VAL A 185 -6.68 17.87 0.61
C VAL A 185 -5.97 18.31 1.88
N ALA A 186 -6.42 17.84 3.02
CA ALA A 186 -5.72 18.02 4.28
C ALA A 186 -4.46 17.12 4.31
N LEU A 187 -3.28 17.74 4.15
CA LEU A 187 -2.01 17.02 4.20
C LEU A 187 -1.50 17.00 5.65
N PRO A 188 -1.21 15.81 6.20
CA PRO A 188 -0.60 15.70 7.52
C PRO A 188 0.87 16.18 7.52
N PRO A 189 1.45 16.47 8.69
CA PRO A 189 2.84 16.92 8.79
C PRO A 189 3.80 15.88 8.20
N GLY A 190 4.83 16.34 7.50
CA GLY A 190 5.81 15.48 6.83
C GLY A 190 5.38 14.90 5.47
N VAL A 191 4.16 15.20 5.01
CA VAL A 191 3.63 14.75 3.71
C VAL A 191 3.59 15.91 2.73
N ARG A 192 4.05 15.68 1.50
CA ARG A 192 4.03 16.66 0.40
C ARG A 192 3.42 16.04 -0.85
N LEU A 193 2.78 16.84 -1.68
CA LEU A 193 2.35 16.40 -3.00
C LEU A 193 3.56 15.98 -3.84
N ALA A 194 3.44 14.89 -4.57
CA ALA A 194 4.55 14.33 -5.35
C ALA A 194 5.03 15.29 -6.46
N THR A 195 4.10 16.05 -7.04
CA THR A 195 4.38 17.11 -8.01
C THR A 195 3.46 18.31 -7.77
N PRO A 196 3.88 19.55 -8.10
CA PRO A 196 3.02 20.73 -8.02
C PRO A 196 1.74 20.59 -8.85
N ALA A 197 1.80 19.88 -9.98
CA ALA A 197 0.65 19.60 -10.82
C ALA A 197 -0.46 18.82 -10.10
N HIS A 198 -0.13 18.04 -9.07
CA HIS A 198 -1.13 17.33 -8.26
C HIS A 198 -2.04 18.27 -7.49
N ALA A 199 -1.62 19.49 -7.18
CA ALA A 199 -2.45 20.51 -6.53
C ALA A 199 -3.63 20.93 -7.41
N ALA A 200 -3.42 21.05 -8.71
CA ALA A 200 -4.44 21.48 -9.68
C ALA A 200 -5.33 20.31 -10.20
N LEU A 201 -5.05 19.07 -9.79
CA LEU A 201 -5.84 17.91 -10.26
C LEU A 201 -7.25 17.95 -9.69
N ALA A 202 -8.24 17.82 -10.56
CA ALA A 202 -9.62 17.59 -10.16
C ALA A 202 -9.76 16.19 -9.50
N LEU A 203 -10.25 16.17 -8.27
CA LEU A 203 -10.43 14.95 -7.47
C LEU A 203 -11.87 14.46 -7.53
N ALA A 204 -12.82 15.38 -7.39
CA ALA A 204 -14.24 15.08 -7.47
C ALA A 204 -15.03 16.32 -7.92
N VAL A 205 -16.23 16.09 -8.47
CA VAL A 205 -17.14 17.14 -8.96
C VAL A 205 -18.53 16.89 -8.42
N VAL A 206 -19.18 17.94 -7.93
CA VAL A 206 -20.60 17.89 -7.52
C VAL A 206 -21.48 17.98 -8.75
N LYS A 207 -22.23 16.92 -9.05
CA LYS A 207 -23.16 16.84 -10.19
C LYS A 207 -24.60 16.69 -9.69
N THR A 208 -25.53 17.23 -10.47
CA THR A 208 -26.96 16.95 -10.33
C THR A 208 -27.42 16.01 -11.43
N LYS A 209 -28.43 15.20 -11.13
CA LYS A 209 -29.13 14.42 -12.15
C LYS A 209 -29.80 15.34 -13.16
#